data_e8522c195ca30373ae17d0ddee0074da
#
_entry.id   e8522c195ca30373ae17d0ddee0074da
#
_cell.length_a   1.000
_cell.length_b   1.000
_cell.length_c   1.000
_cell.angle_alpha   90.00
_cell.angle_beta   90.00
_cell.angle_gamma   90.00
#
_symmetry.space_group_name_H-M   'P 1'
#
loop_
_entity.id
_entity.type
_entity.pdbx_description
1 polymer ?
#
loop_
_entity_poly.entity_id
_entity_poly.type
_entity_poly.pdbx_seq_one_letter_code
_entity_poly.pdbx_strand_id
1 'polypeptide(L)'
;YVTALTDRHEKTIMELINIKERVFPVGRLDKNTSGLILLTNDGDFANKIMHPRYEIEKTYLVGLYRQIEDKHIKMLERGIELDDGKTRPAKVKKHHERLIEITIHEGKNRIIRRMLKKIGHPTNFLKRIKIGKMDLGKLEVGKIRFLTKKELDKFF
;
A
#
# COMPACT_ATOMS: atom_id res chain seq x y z
N TYR A 1 4.39 14.61 0.60
CA TYR A 1 4.41 14.63 -0.88
C TYR A 1 3.28 13.77 -1.41
N VAL A 2 2.70 14.18 -2.52
CA VAL A 2 1.68 13.41 -3.22
C VAL A 2 2.29 12.65 -4.39
N THR A 3 1.65 11.54 -4.76
CA THR A 3 2.16 10.64 -5.81
C THR A 3 1.75 11.04 -7.23
N ALA A 4 1.17 12.21 -7.40
CA ALA A 4 0.84 12.74 -8.71
C ALA A 4 2.09 13.29 -9.41
N LEU A 5 2.05 13.38 -10.73
CA LEU A 5 3.14 14.00 -11.48
C LEU A 5 3.18 15.53 -11.30
N THR A 6 2.01 16.13 -11.12
CA THR A 6 1.89 17.57 -10.86
C THR A 6 0.77 17.82 -9.85
N ASP A 7 0.98 18.81 -8.99
CA ASP A 7 -0.01 19.25 -8.03
C ASP A 7 0.24 20.72 -7.71
N ARG A 8 -0.82 21.52 -7.56
CA ARG A 8 -0.70 22.96 -7.30
C ARG A 8 -0.36 23.29 -5.86
N HIS A 9 -0.77 22.45 -4.93
CA HIS A 9 -0.75 22.76 -3.49
C HIS A 9 0.25 21.93 -2.69
N GLU A 10 0.67 20.79 -3.22
CA GLU A 10 1.57 19.87 -2.55
C GLU A 10 2.76 19.55 -3.46
N LYS A 11 3.89 19.25 -2.84
CA LYS A 11 5.03 18.74 -3.60
C LYS A 11 4.73 17.32 -4.08
N THR A 12 5.03 17.05 -5.34
CA THR A 12 4.84 15.71 -5.90
C THR A 12 6.05 14.84 -5.62
N ILE A 13 5.86 13.52 -5.71
CA ILE A 13 6.96 12.59 -5.56
C ILE A 13 8.03 12.80 -6.62
N MET A 14 7.66 13.29 -7.79
CA MET A 14 8.62 13.56 -8.89
C MET A 14 9.62 14.65 -8.53
N GLU A 15 9.30 15.55 -7.61
CA GLU A 15 10.22 16.57 -7.13
C GLU A 15 11.30 16.01 -6.22
N LEU A 16 11.08 14.84 -5.64
CA LEU A 16 12.06 14.15 -4.80
C LEU A 16 13.07 13.34 -5.61
N ILE A 17 12.75 13.06 -6.86
CA ILE A 17 13.51 12.12 -7.67
C ILE A 17 14.57 12.86 -8.48
N ASN A 18 15.82 12.40 -8.34
CA ASN A 18 16.93 12.92 -9.13
C ASN A 18 17.56 11.77 -9.92
N ILE A 19 16.85 11.30 -10.94
CA ILE A 19 17.34 10.26 -11.84
C ILE A 19 17.23 10.74 -13.28
N LYS A 20 18.15 10.26 -14.13
CA LYS A 20 18.22 10.66 -15.54
C LYS A 20 17.03 10.15 -16.34
N GLU A 21 16.60 8.94 -16.06
CA GLU A 21 15.52 8.29 -16.79
C GLU A 21 14.18 8.93 -16.44
N ARG A 22 13.36 9.10 -17.46
CA ARG A 22 12.00 9.56 -17.27
C ARG A 22 11.14 8.39 -16.79
N VAL A 23 10.67 8.46 -15.54
CA VAL A 23 9.85 7.42 -14.94
C VAL A 23 8.53 8.00 -14.42
N PHE A 24 7.60 7.10 -14.15
CA PHE A 24 6.33 7.47 -13.55
C PHE A 24 5.99 6.50 -12.41
N PRO A 25 5.20 6.94 -11.41
CA PRO A 25 4.81 6.07 -10.31
C PRO A 25 3.83 4.99 -10.75
N VAL A 26 3.98 3.80 -10.19
CA VAL A 26 3.07 2.69 -10.39
C VAL A 26 2.00 2.77 -9.31
N GLY A 27 0.84 3.32 -9.68
CA GLY A 27 -0.24 3.57 -8.74
C GLY A 27 0.00 4.78 -7.86
N ARG A 28 -0.72 4.83 -6.74
CA ARG A 28 -0.73 5.97 -5.83
C ARG A 28 -0.68 5.51 -4.38
N LEU A 29 -0.17 6.39 -3.54
CA LEU A 29 -0.38 6.35 -2.10
C LEU A 29 -1.26 7.53 -1.73
N ASP A 30 -2.18 7.33 -0.79
CA ASP A 30 -2.97 8.42 -0.25
C ASP A 30 -2.07 9.42 0.48
N LYS A 31 -2.51 10.66 0.59
CA LYS A 31 -1.73 11.72 1.23
C LYS A 31 -1.18 11.34 2.60
N ASN A 32 -1.97 10.64 3.39
CA ASN A 32 -1.62 10.23 4.75
C ASN A 32 -1.10 8.79 4.85
N THR A 33 -0.72 8.21 3.72
CA THR A 33 -0.14 6.86 3.65
C THR A 33 1.30 6.98 3.19
N SER A 34 2.20 6.37 3.94
CA SER A 34 3.62 6.33 3.59
C SER A 34 4.00 4.96 3.02
N GLY A 35 5.26 4.80 2.67
CA GLY A 35 5.84 3.51 2.35
C GLY A 35 6.27 3.35 0.91
N LEU A 36 6.28 2.10 0.49
CA LEU A 36 6.82 1.69 -0.80
C LEU A 36 5.98 2.19 -1.97
N ILE A 37 6.65 2.83 -2.92
CA ILE A 37 6.08 3.12 -4.23
C ILE A 37 7.09 2.71 -5.30
N LEU A 38 6.61 2.09 -6.35
CA LEU A 38 7.43 1.69 -7.48
C LEU A 38 7.40 2.77 -8.56
N LEU A 39 8.54 2.98 -9.20
CA LEU A 39 8.66 3.89 -10.33
C LEU A 39 9.20 3.10 -11.51
N THR A 40 8.67 3.35 -12.69
CA THR A 40 9.10 2.64 -13.90
C THR A 40 8.88 3.50 -15.15
N ASN A 41 9.59 3.18 -16.21
CA ASN A 41 9.32 3.69 -17.55
C ASN A 41 8.68 2.62 -18.43
N ASP A 42 8.39 1.44 -17.88
CA ASP A 42 7.78 0.32 -18.59
C ASP A 42 6.28 0.26 -18.29
N GLY A 43 5.48 0.67 -19.30
CA GLY A 43 4.02 0.67 -19.17
C GLY A 43 3.40 -0.71 -18.97
N ASP A 44 3.98 -1.73 -19.60
CA ASP A 44 3.48 -3.10 -19.46
C ASP A 44 3.68 -3.63 -18.04
N PHE A 45 4.86 -3.37 -17.46
CA PHE A 45 5.14 -3.71 -16.07
C PHE A 45 4.16 -3.00 -15.14
N ALA A 46 3.98 -1.69 -15.32
CA ALA A 46 3.06 -0.90 -14.50
C ALA A 46 1.64 -1.44 -14.58
N ASN A 47 1.18 -1.79 -15.79
CA ASN A 47 -0.15 -2.35 -15.99
C ASN A 47 -0.32 -3.68 -15.26
N LYS A 48 0.67 -4.56 -15.31
CA LYS A 48 0.62 -5.85 -14.61
C LYS A 48 0.53 -5.67 -13.09
N ILE A 49 1.21 -4.68 -12.55
CA ILE A 49 1.15 -4.40 -11.10
C ILE A 49 -0.21 -3.81 -10.72
N MET A 50 -0.77 -2.92 -11.53
CA MET A 50 -1.99 -2.19 -11.20
C MET A 50 -3.28 -2.88 -11.61
N HIS A 51 -3.26 -3.72 -12.63
CA HIS A 51 -4.49 -4.28 -13.16
C HIS A 51 -5.10 -5.32 -12.22
N PRO A 52 -6.39 -5.19 -11.85
CA PRO A 52 -7.04 -6.08 -10.88
C PRO A 52 -6.97 -7.57 -11.21
N ARG A 53 -6.93 -7.93 -12.49
CA ARG A 53 -6.90 -9.34 -12.89
C ARG A 53 -5.64 -10.09 -12.42
N TYR A 54 -4.55 -9.38 -12.16
CA TYR A 54 -3.30 -9.99 -11.69
C TYR A 54 -3.28 -10.17 -10.17
N GLU A 55 -4.22 -9.57 -9.48
CA GLU A 55 -4.42 -9.71 -8.03
C GLU A 55 -3.15 -9.56 -7.21
N ILE A 56 -2.32 -8.58 -7.56
CA ILE A 56 -1.07 -8.31 -6.85
C ILE A 56 -1.40 -7.91 -5.41
N GLU A 57 -0.86 -8.67 -4.47
CA GLU A 57 -1.05 -8.39 -3.05
C GLU A 57 -0.25 -7.16 -2.62
N LYS A 58 -0.82 -6.39 -1.71
CA LYS A 58 -0.15 -5.26 -1.08
C LYS A 58 -0.27 -5.42 0.42
N THR A 59 0.84 -5.26 1.11
CA THR A 59 0.89 -5.43 2.56
C THR A 59 1.19 -4.10 3.22
N TYR A 60 0.41 -3.79 4.24
CA TYR A 60 0.49 -2.54 4.99
C TYR A 60 0.77 -2.80 6.45
N LEU A 61 1.65 -2.00 7.02
CA LEU A 61 1.82 -1.92 8.46
C LEU A 61 0.87 -0.83 8.97
N VAL A 62 0.06 -1.18 9.96
CA VAL A 62 -1.02 -0.31 10.45
C VAL A 62 -0.89 -0.10 11.94
N GLY A 63 -0.73 1.15 12.35
CA GLY A 63 -0.79 1.54 13.74
C GLY A 63 -2.21 1.94 14.11
N LEU A 64 -2.65 1.54 15.29
CA LEU A 64 -4.00 1.76 15.79
C LEU A 64 -3.96 2.60 17.06
N TYR A 65 -5.00 3.38 17.28
CA TYR A 65 -5.16 4.13 18.54
C TYR A 65 -5.67 3.24 19.67
N ARG A 66 -6.37 2.16 19.34
CA ARG A 66 -7.01 1.25 20.30
C ARG A 66 -6.48 -0.16 20.15
N GLN A 67 -6.53 -0.92 21.22
CA GLN A 67 -6.17 -2.33 21.22
C GLN A 67 -7.14 -3.11 20.36
N ILE A 68 -6.61 -3.88 19.40
CA ILE A 68 -7.43 -4.72 18.54
C ILE A 68 -7.62 -6.11 19.16
N GLU A 69 -8.83 -6.60 19.10
CA GLU A 69 -9.18 -7.93 19.62
C GLU A 69 -9.24 -8.95 18.49
N ASP A 70 -9.12 -10.22 18.84
CA ASP A 70 -9.15 -11.31 17.83
C ASP A 70 -10.45 -11.32 17.03
N LYS A 71 -11.57 -10.95 17.62
CA LYS A 71 -12.85 -10.86 16.90
C LYS A 71 -12.80 -9.84 15.76
N HIS A 72 -12.09 -8.72 15.96
CA HIS A 72 -11.92 -7.68 14.94
C HIS A 72 -11.02 -8.18 13.81
N ILE A 73 -9.97 -8.91 14.16
CA ILE A 73 -9.06 -9.51 13.17
C ILE A 73 -9.83 -10.49 12.29
N LYS A 74 -10.66 -11.33 12.89
CA LYS A 74 -11.50 -12.27 12.14
C LYS A 74 -12.49 -11.57 11.21
N MET A 75 -13.04 -10.44 11.64
CA MET A 75 -13.92 -9.63 10.79
C MET A 75 -13.20 -9.13 9.55
N LEU A 76 -11.97 -8.60 9.73
CA LEU A 76 -11.15 -8.15 8.61
C LEU A 76 -10.83 -9.30 7.65
N GLU A 77 -10.50 -10.46 8.18
CA GLU A 77 -10.16 -11.64 7.38
C GLU A 77 -11.34 -12.17 6.57
N ARG A 78 -12.56 -12.01 7.08
CA ARG A 78 -13.79 -12.44 6.39
C ARG A 78 -14.29 -11.44 5.36
N GLY A 79 -13.89 -10.17 5.52
CA GLY A 79 -14.39 -9.06 4.72
C GLY A 79 -15.40 -8.22 5.48
N ILE A 80 -15.42 -6.93 5.15
CA ILE A 80 -16.23 -5.91 5.80
C ILE A 80 -17.22 -5.32 4.80
N GLU A 81 -18.47 -5.18 5.20
CA GLU A 81 -19.47 -4.47 4.40
C GLU A 81 -19.22 -2.97 4.43
N LEU A 82 -18.90 -2.41 3.27
CA LEU A 82 -18.75 -0.97 3.07
C LEU A 82 -19.85 -0.47 2.12
N ASP A 83 -19.99 0.85 2.02
CA ASP A 83 -21.03 1.45 1.18
C ASP A 83 -20.91 1.04 -0.29
N ASP A 84 -19.69 0.82 -0.76
CA ASP A 84 -19.41 0.43 -2.14
C ASP A 84 -19.18 -1.08 -2.31
N GLY A 85 -19.62 -1.87 -1.34
CA GLY A 85 -19.60 -3.32 -1.39
C GLY A 85 -18.76 -3.97 -0.30
N LYS A 86 -18.86 -5.28 -0.21
CA LYS A 86 -18.10 -6.07 0.75
C LYS A 86 -16.65 -6.18 0.31
N THR A 87 -15.72 -5.97 1.25
CA THR A 87 -14.31 -6.16 0.97
C THR A 87 -13.98 -7.64 0.80
N ARG A 88 -12.95 -7.92 0.01
CA ARG A 88 -12.46 -9.28 -0.16
C ARG A 88 -11.73 -9.73 1.11
N PRO A 89 -11.66 -11.05 1.36
CA PRO A 89 -10.91 -11.54 2.51
C PRO A 89 -9.47 -11.01 2.51
N ALA A 90 -9.02 -10.56 3.68
CA ALA A 90 -7.67 -10.05 3.87
C ALA A 90 -6.88 -11.00 4.75
N LYS A 91 -5.55 -10.90 4.69
CA LYS A 91 -4.66 -11.61 5.61
C LYS A 91 -4.23 -10.61 6.66
N VAL A 92 -4.31 -10.98 7.93
CA VAL A 92 -3.96 -10.09 9.03
C VAL A 92 -2.96 -10.79 9.96
N LYS A 93 -1.89 -10.08 10.29
CA LYS A 93 -0.89 -10.53 11.25
C LYS A 93 -0.80 -9.52 12.38
N LYS A 94 -1.02 -9.97 13.61
CA LYS A 94 -0.93 -9.10 14.78
C LYS A 94 0.50 -9.10 15.31
N HIS A 95 1.13 -7.93 15.36
CA HIS A 95 2.45 -7.74 15.96
C HIS A 95 2.35 -7.31 17.41
N HIS A 96 1.42 -6.41 17.69
CA HIS A 96 1.12 -5.84 18.99
C HIS A 96 -0.37 -5.57 19.08
N GLU A 97 -0.85 -5.21 20.25
CA GLU A 97 -2.25 -4.87 20.45
C GLU A 97 -2.71 -3.69 19.58
N ARG A 98 -1.78 -2.81 19.20
CA ARG A 98 -2.04 -1.62 18.39
C ARG A 98 -1.23 -1.57 17.11
N LEU A 99 -0.70 -2.72 16.68
CA LEU A 99 0.12 -2.81 15.47
C LEU A 99 -0.17 -4.10 14.74
N ILE A 100 -0.67 -3.98 13.51
CA ILE A 100 -1.00 -5.12 12.67
C ILE A 100 -0.43 -4.96 11.26
N GLU A 101 -0.28 -6.08 10.56
CA GLU A 101 -0.08 -6.10 9.12
C GLU A 101 -1.35 -6.56 8.46
N ILE A 102 -1.75 -5.88 7.39
CA ILE A 102 -2.89 -6.28 6.56
C ILE A 102 -2.41 -6.45 5.13
N THR A 103 -2.71 -7.61 4.55
CA THR A 103 -2.43 -7.89 3.14
C THR A 103 -3.74 -7.97 2.38
N ILE A 104 -3.87 -7.15 1.35
CA ILE A 104 -5.05 -7.09 0.49
C ILE A 104 -4.64 -7.22 -0.97
N HIS A 105 -5.60 -7.56 -1.84
CA HIS A 105 -5.37 -7.63 -3.28
C HIS A 105 -6.46 -6.89 -4.07
N GLU A 106 -7.02 -5.86 -3.45
CA GLU A 106 -7.93 -4.93 -4.10
C GLU A 106 -7.47 -3.49 -3.85
N GLY A 107 -7.88 -2.58 -4.73
CA GLY A 107 -7.39 -1.20 -4.69
C GLY A 107 -8.47 -0.14 -4.54
N LYS A 108 -9.58 -0.46 -3.92
CA LYS A 108 -10.63 0.55 -3.65
C LYS A 108 -10.07 1.69 -2.82
N ASN A 109 -10.54 2.90 -3.11
CA ASN A 109 -10.06 4.11 -2.46
C ASN A 109 -10.11 4.00 -0.93
N ARG A 110 -8.96 4.22 -0.29
CA ARG A 110 -8.80 4.26 1.17
C ARG A 110 -9.38 3.04 1.89
N ILE A 111 -9.29 1.87 1.26
CA ILE A 111 -10.01 0.69 1.71
C ILE A 111 -9.65 0.25 3.13
N ILE A 112 -8.35 0.23 3.48
CA ILE A 112 -7.92 -0.21 4.82
C ILE A 112 -8.43 0.75 5.89
N ARG A 113 -8.35 2.06 5.64
CA ARG A 113 -8.85 3.06 6.58
C ARG A 113 -10.35 2.93 6.81
N ARG A 114 -11.10 2.68 5.73
CA ARG A 114 -12.55 2.52 5.82
C ARG A 114 -12.94 1.23 6.53
N MET A 115 -12.24 0.13 6.25
CA MET A 115 -12.47 -1.15 6.93
C MET A 115 -12.29 -1.03 8.44
N LEU A 116 -11.17 -0.46 8.84
CA LEU A 116 -10.82 -0.32 10.26
C LEU A 116 -11.77 0.66 10.97
N LYS A 117 -12.11 1.76 10.34
CA LYS A 117 -13.09 2.71 10.88
C LYS A 117 -14.43 2.05 11.12
N LYS A 118 -14.88 1.22 10.18
CA LYS A 118 -16.17 0.52 10.27
C LYS A 118 -16.27 -0.37 11.51
N ILE A 119 -15.17 -0.98 11.93
CA ILE A 119 -15.13 -1.86 13.11
C ILE A 119 -14.65 -1.14 14.37
N GLY A 120 -14.57 0.20 14.34
CA GLY A 120 -14.25 1.01 15.52
C GLY A 120 -12.77 1.19 15.79
N HIS A 121 -11.90 0.96 14.79
CA HIS A 121 -10.45 1.09 14.94
C HIS A 121 -9.87 2.12 13.97
N PRO A 122 -9.98 3.43 14.30
CA PRO A 122 -9.36 4.45 13.44
C PRO A 122 -7.85 4.25 13.36
N THR A 123 -7.32 4.52 12.18
CA THR A 123 -5.91 4.31 11.86
C THR A 123 -5.05 5.45 12.38
N ASN A 124 -4.03 5.13 13.17
CA ASN A 124 -3.03 6.08 13.62
C ASN A 124 -2.02 6.37 12.49
N PHE A 125 -1.43 5.31 11.93
CA PHE A 125 -0.58 5.44 10.75
C PHE A 125 -0.78 4.24 9.82
N LEU A 126 -0.47 4.45 8.56
CA LEU A 126 -0.58 3.44 7.51
C LEU A 126 0.65 3.52 6.61
N LYS A 127 1.38 2.43 6.50
CA LYS A 127 2.60 2.36 5.71
C LYS A 127 2.59 1.13 4.82
N ARG A 128 2.70 1.33 3.50
CA ARG A 128 2.80 0.18 2.59
C ARG A 128 4.21 -0.37 2.63
N ILE A 129 4.36 -1.61 3.07
CA ILE A 129 5.65 -2.25 3.26
C ILE A 129 5.97 -3.29 2.18
N LYS A 130 4.98 -3.70 1.39
CA LYS A 130 5.17 -4.74 0.40
C LYS A 130 4.23 -4.56 -0.79
N ILE A 131 4.74 -4.80 -1.99
CA ILE A 131 3.94 -4.91 -3.21
C ILE A 131 4.34 -6.23 -3.86
N GLY A 132 3.39 -7.17 -3.94
CA GLY A 132 3.69 -8.53 -4.36
C GLY A 132 4.73 -9.13 -3.43
N LYS A 133 5.80 -9.62 -3.99
CA LYS A 133 6.93 -10.19 -3.20
C LYS A 133 8.03 -9.16 -2.91
N MET A 134 7.86 -7.91 -3.39
CA MET A 134 8.83 -6.85 -3.19
C MET A 134 8.63 -6.16 -1.85
N ASP A 135 9.62 -6.26 -0.98
CA ASP A 135 9.59 -5.71 0.36
C ASP A 135 10.32 -4.36 0.40
N LEU A 136 9.78 -3.41 1.17
CA LEU A 136 10.41 -2.12 1.40
C LEU A 136 11.78 -2.28 2.06
N GLY A 137 11.89 -3.25 2.98
CA GLY A 137 13.12 -3.51 3.71
C GLY A 137 13.56 -2.31 4.52
N LYS A 138 14.86 -1.99 4.46
CA LYS A 138 15.48 -0.90 5.22
C LYS A 138 15.58 0.41 4.45
N LEU A 139 14.92 0.52 3.31
CA LEU A 139 14.94 1.76 2.52
C LEU A 139 14.30 2.90 3.31
N GLU A 140 15.07 3.95 3.54
CA GLU A 140 14.61 5.11 4.31
C GLU A 140 13.70 6.03 3.49
N VAL A 141 12.89 6.81 4.20
CA VAL A 141 12.00 7.81 3.59
C VAL A 141 12.80 8.77 2.73
N GLY A 142 12.30 9.03 1.54
CA GLY A 142 12.95 9.94 0.58
C GLY A 142 14.10 9.33 -0.19
N LYS A 143 14.42 8.07 0.05
CA LYS A 143 15.51 7.37 -0.65
C LYS A 143 14.96 6.52 -1.79
N ILE A 144 15.79 6.32 -2.80
CA ILE A 144 15.51 5.56 -4.01
C ILE A 144 16.60 4.50 -4.17
N ARG A 145 16.19 3.32 -4.63
CA ARG A 145 17.14 2.33 -5.13
C ARG A 145 16.59 1.67 -6.38
N PHE A 146 17.49 1.22 -7.24
CA PHE A 146 17.11 0.44 -8.41
C PHE A 146 16.85 -1.01 -8.01
N LEU A 147 15.86 -1.62 -8.65
CA LEU A 147 15.60 -3.05 -8.48
C LEU A 147 16.57 -3.85 -9.34
N THR A 148 17.01 -4.99 -8.80
CA THR A 148 17.81 -5.94 -9.57
C THR A 148 16.90 -6.75 -10.49
N LYS A 149 17.47 -7.36 -11.52
CA LYS A 149 16.73 -8.26 -12.41
C LYS A 149 16.08 -9.41 -11.62
N LYS A 150 16.79 -9.94 -10.65
CA LYS A 150 16.29 -11.02 -9.78
C LYS A 150 15.04 -10.58 -9.01
N GLU A 151 15.03 -9.34 -8.53
CA GLU A 151 13.87 -8.79 -7.83
C GLU A 151 12.68 -8.60 -8.78
N LEU A 152 12.93 -8.12 -9.99
CA LEU A 152 11.90 -7.97 -11.01
C LEU A 152 11.27 -9.31 -11.39
N ASP A 153 12.07 -10.36 -11.50
CA ASP A 153 11.59 -11.70 -11.85
C ASP A 153 10.67 -12.29 -10.79
N LYS A 154 10.74 -11.81 -9.55
CA LYS A 154 9.88 -12.28 -8.45
C LYS A 154 8.44 -11.77 -8.52
N PHE A 155 8.16 -10.74 -9.30
CA PHE A 155 6.79 -10.19 -9.38
C PHE A 155 5.83 -11.11 -10.12
N PHE A 156 6.33 -11.87 -11.08
CA PHE A 156 5.50 -12.69 -11.96
C PHE A 156 6.06 -14.09 -12.17
#